data_88d07b575036e1af8c70dc755b09e323
#
_entry.id   88d07b575036e1af8c70dc755b09e323
#
_cell.length_a   1.000
_cell.length_b   1.000
_cell.length_c   1.000
_cell.angle_alpha   90.00
_cell.angle_beta   90.00
_cell.angle_gamma   90.00
#
_symmetry.space_group_name_H-M   'P 1'
#
loop_
_entity.id
_entity.type
_entity.pdbx_description
1 polymer ?
#
loop_
_entity_poly.entity_id
_entity_poly.type
_entity_poly.pdbx_seq_one_letter_code
_entity_poly.pdbx_strand_id
1 'polypeptide(L)'
;MQVLRERGIVRLRKFVSAGITAATITRMERAGDVIRLGRGLYQLPDAPTSAYHDHAVVAKVIPTGVICRVSALAFHELTDVIPSRVWIAIGPKDRKPGLAYPALQVVRFSDRHIRAGIEHHNIDGVDVLVTAPARTIVDLFRYRQAEGPRFKSSPGLNIALEGLREALRQHKATPAEIARCAEQVGSWPVIRPYVEAMTANA
;
A
#
# COMPACT_ATOMS: atom_id res chain seq x y z
N MET A 1 16.75 22.63 -7.35
CA MET A 1 17.07 21.33 -7.99
C MET A 1 17.69 20.34 -7.00
N GLN A 2 18.60 20.74 -6.12
CA GLN A 2 19.23 19.85 -5.12
C GLN A 2 18.19 19.13 -4.22
N VAL A 3 17.14 19.84 -3.76
CA VAL A 3 16.06 19.28 -2.92
C VAL A 3 15.32 18.11 -3.60
N LEU A 4 15.17 18.12 -4.92
CA LEU A 4 14.53 17.03 -5.68
C LEU A 4 15.49 15.85 -5.89
N ARG A 5 16.77 16.11 -6.14
CA ARG A 5 17.78 15.07 -6.31
C ARG A 5 17.98 14.25 -5.04
N GLU A 6 17.91 14.90 -3.88
CA GLU A 6 18.09 14.26 -2.57
C GLU A 6 16.83 13.54 -2.05
N ARG A 7 15.63 13.93 -2.50
CA ARG A 7 14.37 13.52 -1.88
C ARG A 7 13.36 12.86 -2.82
N GLY A 8 13.70 12.67 -4.09
CA GLY A 8 12.83 12.05 -5.10
C GLY A 8 11.50 12.82 -5.25
N ILE A 9 10.48 12.44 -4.47
CA ILE A 9 9.14 13.05 -4.51
C ILE A 9 9.03 14.18 -3.47
N VAL A 10 8.73 15.41 -3.90
CA VAL A 10 8.74 16.64 -3.06
C VAL A 10 7.40 17.36 -3.09
N ARG A 11 6.93 17.80 -1.92
CA ARG A 11 5.75 18.67 -1.80
C ARG A 11 6.09 20.13 -2.06
N LEU A 12 5.17 20.86 -2.68
CA LEU A 12 5.28 22.32 -2.95
C LEU A 12 5.75 23.11 -1.73
N ARG A 13 5.23 22.83 -0.55
CA ARG A 13 5.63 23.51 0.69
C ARG A 13 7.13 23.41 0.99
N LYS A 14 7.80 22.34 0.58
CA LYS A 14 9.25 22.18 0.76
C LYS A 14 10.05 23.04 -0.20
N PHE A 15 9.55 23.27 -1.41
CA PHE A 15 10.13 24.24 -2.34
C PHE A 15 10.01 25.65 -1.78
N VAL A 16 8.82 26.01 -1.29
CA VAL A 16 8.56 27.33 -0.69
C VAL A 16 9.46 27.56 0.53
N SER A 17 9.62 26.56 1.39
CA SER A 17 10.54 26.66 2.54
C SER A 17 12.03 26.75 2.13
N ALA A 18 12.38 26.33 0.92
CA ALA A 18 13.71 26.48 0.32
C ALA A 18 13.85 27.77 -0.53
N GLY A 19 12.88 28.70 -0.43
CA GLY A 19 12.90 29.98 -1.15
C GLY A 19 12.44 29.93 -2.61
N ILE A 20 11.90 28.80 -3.08
CA ILE A 20 11.41 28.62 -4.46
C ILE A 20 9.91 28.90 -4.48
N THR A 21 9.49 29.90 -5.24
CA THR A 21 8.08 30.30 -5.31
C THR A 21 7.23 29.31 -6.11
N ALA A 22 5.92 29.28 -5.84
CA ALA A 22 4.98 28.48 -6.61
C ALA A 22 4.98 28.84 -8.11
N ALA A 23 5.14 30.13 -8.44
CA ALA A 23 5.25 30.60 -9.82
C ALA A 23 6.50 30.02 -10.52
N THR A 24 7.63 29.95 -9.81
CA THR A 24 8.85 29.31 -10.34
C THR A 24 8.61 27.82 -10.63
N ILE A 25 7.95 27.08 -9.71
CA ILE A 25 7.63 25.67 -9.93
C ILE A 25 6.69 25.48 -11.12
N THR A 26 5.67 26.33 -11.28
CA THR A 26 4.78 26.29 -12.45
C THR A 26 5.55 26.52 -13.76
N ARG A 27 6.54 27.42 -13.75
CA ARG A 27 7.39 27.64 -14.93
C ARG A 27 8.26 26.43 -15.24
N MET A 28 8.86 25.82 -14.21
CA MET A 28 9.66 24.58 -14.35
C MET A 28 8.79 23.40 -14.84
N GLU A 29 7.55 23.27 -14.38
CA GLU A 29 6.59 22.27 -14.87
C GLU A 29 6.31 22.45 -16.38
N ARG A 30 6.09 23.71 -16.82
CA ARG A 30 5.88 24.04 -18.25
C ARG A 30 7.13 23.82 -19.10
N ALA A 31 8.31 24.03 -18.54
CA ALA A 31 9.59 23.76 -19.21
C ALA A 31 9.97 22.27 -19.24
N GLY A 32 9.23 21.42 -18.52
CA GLY A 32 9.55 19.99 -18.42
C GLY A 32 10.67 19.66 -17.40
N ASP A 33 11.15 20.65 -16.65
CA ASP A 33 12.19 20.46 -15.63
C ASP A 33 11.70 19.69 -14.40
N VAL A 34 10.38 19.66 -14.18
CA VAL A 34 9.73 18.88 -13.13
C VAL A 34 8.42 18.28 -13.62
N ILE A 35 8.09 17.09 -13.14
CA ILE A 35 6.81 16.42 -13.38
C ILE A 35 5.91 16.63 -12.17
N ARG A 36 4.66 17.01 -12.40
CA ARG A 36 3.63 17.09 -11.38
C ARG A 36 2.91 15.75 -11.24
N LEU A 37 3.12 15.06 -10.11
CA LEU A 37 2.46 13.77 -9.79
C LEU A 37 1.02 13.96 -9.26
N GLY A 38 0.72 15.14 -8.72
CA GLY A 38 -0.58 15.46 -8.15
C GLY A 38 -0.59 16.87 -7.57
N ARG A 39 -1.68 17.24 -6.88
CA ARG A 39 -1.79 18.58 -6.29
C ARG A 39 -0.65 18.88 -5.32
N GLY A 40 0.27 19.78 -5.76
CA GLY A 40 1.41 20.20 -4.96
C GLY A 40 2.45 19.12 -4.70
N LEU A 41 2.55 18.11 -5.58
CA LEU A 41 3.52 17.02 -5.51
C LEU A 41 4.30 16.95 -6.82
N TYR A 42 5.63 16.97 -6.73
CA TYR A 42 6.51 17.07 -7.88
C TYR A 42 7.70 16.13 -7.75
N GLN A 43 8.26 15.72 -8.90
CA GLN A 43 9.52 14.99 -9.01
C GLN A 43 10.32 15.44 -10.22
N LEU A 44 11.59 15.03 -10.33
CA LEU A 44 12.37 15.20 -11.54
C LEU A 44 11.92 14.21 -12.62
N PRO A 45 11.98 14.58 -13.91
CA PRO A 45 11.66 13.68 -15.02
C PRO A 45 12.56 12.45 -15.09
N ASP A 46 13.82 12.62 -14.70
CA ASP A 46 14.89 11.61 -14.69
C ASP A 46 15.11 10.94 -13.31
N ALA A 47 14.19 11.18 -12.36
CA ALA A 47 14.29 10.53 -11.05
C ALA A 47 14.22 9.01 -11.20
N PRO A 48 15.17 8.25 -10.62
CA PRO A 48 15.06 6.80 -10.61
C PRO A 48 13.80 6.39 -9.85
N THR A 49 13.00 5.54 -10.47
CA THR A 49 11.75 5.04 -9.89
C THR A 49 11.84 3.53 -9.68
N SER A 50 11.40 3.07 -8.52
CA SER A 50 11.26 1.65 -8.23
C SER A 50 9.98 1.08 -8.86
N ALA A 51 9.86 -0.25 -8.90
CA ALA A 51 8.62 -0.91 -9.32
C ALA A 51 7.40 -0.51 -8.45
N TYR A 52 7.66 -0.01 -7.24
CA TYR A 52 6.64 0.42 -6.27
C TYR A 52 6.55 1.94 -6.12
N HIS A 53 6.97 2.69 -7.14
CA HIS A 53 6.92 4.15 -7.16
C HIS A 53 5.52 4.69 -6.82
N ASP A 54 4.48 4.07 -7.35
CA ASP A 54 3.09 4.43 -7.09
C ASP A 54 2.74 4.36 -5.58
N HIS A 55 3.32 3.42 -4.84
CA HIS A 55 3.14 3.33 -3.38
C HIS A 55 3.78 4.54 -2.67
N ALA A 56 4.96 4.97 -3.12
CA ALA A 56 5.63 6.15 -2.59
C ALA A 56 4.84 7.43 -2.87
N VAL A 57 4.28 7.59 -4.09
CA VAL A 57 3.39 8.71 -4.45
C VAL A 57 2.18 8.74 -3.52
N VAL A 58 1.52 7.59 -3.31
CA VAL A 58 0.34 7.46 -2.45
C VAL A 58 0.69 7.80 -1.00
N ALA A 59 1.79 7.27 -0.46
CA ALA A 59 2.24 7.56 0.90
C ALA A 59 2.57 9.04 1.12
N LYS A 60 3.11 9.73 0.11
CA LYS A 60 3.29 11.19 0.17
C LYS A 60 1.96 11.94 0.26
N VAL A 61 0.92 11.46 -0.40
CA VAL A 61 -0.41 12.10 -0.36
C VAL A 61 -1.16 11.75 0.92
N ILE A 62 -1.02 10.52 1.38
CA ILE A 62 -1.75 9.94 2.53
C ILE A 62 -0.71 9.36 3.52
N PRO A 63 0.00 10.20 4.30
CA PRO A 63 1.09 9.73 5.17
C PRO A 63 0.66 8.75 6.26
N THR A 64 -0.61 8.75 6.64
CA THR A 64 -1.20 7.82 7.63
C THR A 64 -1.85 6.59 6.99
N GLY A 65 -1.90 6.55 5.65
CA GLY A 65 -2.46 5.43 4.91
C GLY A 65 -1.51 4.24 4.88
N VAL A 66 -2.07 3.05 4.86
CA VAL A 66 -1.31 1.79 4.85
C VAL A 66 -1.62 1.03 3.56
N ILE A 67 -0.59 0.71 2.78
CA ILE A 67 -0.71 -0.18 1.62
C ILE A 67 -1.14 -1.56 2.12
N CYS A 68 -2.17 -2.14 1.50
CA CYS A 68 -2.81 -3.35 2.03
C CYS A 68 -3.34 -4.26 0.93
N ARG A 69 -3.87 -5.41 1.31
CA ARG A 69 -4.51 -6.41 0.45
C ARG A 69 -3.66 -6.77 -0.78
N VAL A 70 -4.23 -6.69 -2.00
CA VAL A 70 -3.54 -7.13 -3.23
C VAL A 70 -2.27 -6.32 -3.50
N SER A 71 -2.24 -5.01 -3.19
CA SER A 71 -1.02 -4.21 -3.33
C SER A 71 0.08 -4.61 -2.35
N ALA A 72 -0.28 -4.93 -1.10
CA ALA A 72 0.69 -5.47 -0.14
C ALA A 72 1.11 -6.90 -0.48
N LEU A 73 0.18 -7.72 -1.00
CA LEU A 73 0.48 -9.08 -1.46
C LEU A 73 1.52 -9.05 -2.59
N ALA A 74 1.31 -8.21 -3.61
CA ALA A 74 2.27 -8.02 -4.71
C ALA A 74 3.60 -7.43 -4.21
N PHE A 75 3.55 -6.46 -3.28
CA PHE A 75 4.75 -5.88 -2.67
C PHE A 75 5.62 -6.92 -1.96
N HIS A 76 4.99 -7.87 -1.28
CA HIS A 76 5.67 -8.98 -0.62
C HIS A 76 5.99 -10.14 -1.56
N GLU A 77 5.74 -10.00 -2.88
CA GLU A 77 5.97 -11.07 -3.89
C GLU A 77 5.23 -12.37 -3.55
N LEU A 78 4.01 -12.25 -3.04
CA LEU A 78 3.15 -13.38 -2.65
C LEU A 78 2.07 -13.66 -3.69
N THR A 79 2.14 -13.04 -4.85
CA THR A 79 1.27 -13.22 -6.02
C THR A 79 1.93 -12.66 -7.26
N ASP A 80 1.62 -13.23 -8.42
CA ASP A 80 2.01 -12.70 -9.72
C ASP A 80 1.02 -11.65 -10.25
N VAL A 81 -0.07 -11.39 -9.52
CA VAL A 81 -1.08 -10.41 -9.90
C VAL A 81 -0.54 -9.00 -9.74
N ILE A 82 -0.50 -8.24 -10.83
CA ILE A 82 -0.18 -6.81 -10.83
C ILE A 82 -1.49 -6.03 -10.60
N PRO A 83 -1.67 -5.39 -9.44
CA PRO A 83 -2.90 -4.68 -9.14
C PRO A 83 -3.02 -3.42 -10.01
N SER A 84 -4.14 -3.26 -10.73
CA SER A 84 -4.43 -2.08 -11.56
C SER A 84 -4.70 -0.80 -10.73
N ARG A 85 -4.78 -0.91 -9.42
CA ARG A 85 -5.02 0.16 -8.45
C ARG A 85 -4.20 -0.05 -7.21
N VAL A 86 -3.73 1.02 -6.59
CA VAL A 86 -3.08 0.92 -5.28
C VAL A 86 -4.14 0.75 -4.19
N TRP A 87 -4.11 -0.38 -3.51
CA TRP A 87 -4.97 -0.66 -2.37
C TRP A 87 -4.40 0.01 -1.12
N ILE A 88 -5.17 0.92 -0.54
CA ILE A 88 -4.76 1.68 0.63
C ILE A 88 -5.84 1.70 1.71
N ALA A 89 -5.46 1.36 2.92
CA ALA A 89 -6.28 1.50 4.10
C ALA A 89 -6.12 2.91 4.70
N ILE A 90 -7.24 3.51 5.08
CA ILE A 90 -7.31 4.77 5.84
C ILE A 90 -8.16 4.57 7.08
N GLY A 91 -8.06 5.47 8.04
CA GLY A 91 -8.88 5.48 9.24
C GLY A 91 -10.37 5.66 8.94
N PRO A 92 -11.26 5.34 9.89
CA PRO A 92 -12.71 5.37 9.67
C PRO A 92 -13.24 6.78 9.39
N LYS A 93 -12.58 7.80 9.95
CA LYS A 93 -12.95 9.23 9.82
C LYS A 93 -12.13 10.00 8.80
N ASP A 94 -11.09 9.37 8.21
CA ASP A 94 -10.23 10.04 7.25
C ASP A 94 -10.98 10.42 5.98
N ARG A 95 -10.65 11.59 5.43
CA ARG A 95 -11.20 12.01 4.15
C ARG A 95 -10.66 11.14 3.03
N LYS A 96 -11.54 10.65 2.14
CA LYS A 96 -11.11 9.94 0.93
C LYS A 96 -10.20 10.86 0.11
N PRO A 97 -8.98 10.43 -0.21
CA PRO A 97 -8.03 11.25 -0.97
C PRO A 97 -8.50 11.41 -2.42
N GLY A 98 -8.32 12.62 -2.95
CA GLY A 98 -8.50 12.91 -4.37
C GLY A 98 -7.15 12.86 -5.07
N LEU A 99 -6.79 11.71 -5.61
CA LEU A 99 -5.60 11.52 -6.43
C LEU A 99 -6.03 11.05 -7.82
N ALA A 100 -5.55 11.74 -8.85
CA ALA A 100 -5.86 11.39 -10.24
C ALA A 100 -5.06 10.15 -10.68
N TYR A 101 -3.80 10.06 -10.27
CA TYR A 101 -2.90 8.94 -10.52
C TYR A 101 -1.91 8.80 -9.35
N PRO A 102 -1.58 7.56 -8.94
CA PRO A 102 -2.18 6.31 -9.39
C PRO A 102 -3.64 6.15 -8.96
N ALA A 103 -4.37 5.27 -9.66
CA ALA A 103 -5.74 4.94 -9.28
C ALA A 103 -5.76 4.25 -7.91
N LEU A 104 -6.69 4.65 -7.03
CA LEU A 104 -6.75 4.14 -5.67
C LEU A 104 -7.95 3.21 -5.46
N GLN A 105 -7.73 2.13 -4.73
CA GLN A 105 -8.76 1.35 -4.07
C GLN A 105 -8.67 1.61 -2.56
N VAL A 106 -9.50 2.53 -2.09
CA VAL A 106 -9.50 2.95 -0.69
C VAL A 106 -10.39 2.01 0.13
N VAL A 107 -9.84 1.46 1.20
CA VAL A 107 -10.56 0.70 2.22
C VAL A 107 -10.50 1.42 3.56
N ARG A 108 -11.44 1.15 4.47
CA ARG A 108 -11.45 1.74 5.80
C ARG A 108 -11.20 0.66 6.83
N PHE A 109 -10.21 0.90 7.67
CA PHE A 109 -9.94 0.07 8.85
C PHE A 109 -10.30 0.86 10.10
N SER A 110 -10.70 0.16 11.16
CA SER A 110 -10.86 0.79 12.47
C SER A 110 -9.51 1.23 13.01
N ASP A 111 -9.50 2.19 13.94
CA ASP A 111 -8.26 2.74 14.52
C ASP A 111 -7.37 1.66 15.14
N ARG A 112 -7.98 0.63 15.73
CA ARG A 112 -7.24 -0.52 16.26
C ARG A 112 -6.59 -1.35 15.15
N HIS A 113 -7.29 -1.57 14.04
CA HIS A 113 -6.79 -2.44 12.97
C HIS A 113 -5.80 -1.74 12.05
N ILE A 114 -5.93 -0.44 11.81
CA ILE A 114 -5.03 0.25 10.89
C ILE A 114 -3.58 0.31 11.39
N ARG A 115 -3.37 0.18 12.70
CA ARG A 115 -2.04 0.28 13.33
C ARG A 115 -1.40 -1.07 13.65
N ALA A 116 -2.11 -2.18 13.50
CA ALA A 116 -1.60 -3.50 13.84
C ALA A 116 -0.94 -4.17 12.62
N GLY A 117 0.20 -4.85 12.83
CA GLY A 117 0.89 -5.63 11.80
C GLY A 117 1.28 -4.78 10.59
N ILE A 118 1.97 -3.67 10.82
CA ILE A 118 2.48 -2.75 9.79
C ILE A 118 3.99 -2.82 9.77
N GLU A 119 4.55 -2.76 8.57
CA GLU A 119 5.97 -2.58 8.31
C GLU A 119 6.22 -1.22 7.68
N HIS A 120 7.40 -0.66 7.93
CA HIS A 120 7.89 0.58 7.35
C HIS A 120 8.92 0.25 6.26
N HIS A 121 8.69 0.72 5.07
CA HIS A 121 9.59 0.52 3.93
C HIS A 121 10.00 1.85 3.31
N ASN A 122 11.30 2.01 3.03
CA ASN A 122 11.78 3.17 2.28
C ASN A 122 11.66 2.86 0.78
N ILE A 123 10.73 3.53 0.11
CA ILE A 123 10.52 3.42 -1.34
C ILE A 123 10.77 4.80 -1.96
N ASP A 124 11.75 4.93 -2.84
CA ASP A 124 12.14 6.18 -3.49
C ASP A 124 12.34 7.35 -2.50
N GLY A 125 12.93 7.07 -1.33
CA GLY A 125 13.15 8.06 -0.27
C GLY A 125 11.89 8.46 0.51
N VAL A 126 10.81 7.68 0.40
CA VAL A 126 9.55 7.87 1.11
C VAL A 126 9.34 6.73 2.09
N ASP A 127 8.99 7.05 3.34
CA ASP A 127 8.50 6.08 4.31
C ASP A 127 7.08 5.65 3.93
N VAL A 128 6.93 4.38 3.54
CA VAL A 128 5.68 3.76 3.10
C VAL A 128 5.26 2.70 4.09
N LEU A 129 4.06 2.84 4.61
CA LEU A 129 3.45 1.87 5.50
C LEU A 129 2.80 0.76 4.68
N VAL A 130 3.16 -0.50 4.96
CA VAL A 130 2.61 -1.68 4.29
C VAL A 130 2.15 -2.68 5.35
N THR A 131 1.03 -3.37 5.13
CA THR A 131 0.64 -4.48 6.03
C THR A 131 1.65 -5.61 5.90
N ALA A 132 2.15 -6.13 7.03
CA ALA A 132 3.07 -7.28 7.10
C ALA A 132 2.47 -8.52 6.40
N PRO A 133 3.27 -9.48 5.93
CA PRO A 133 2.80 -10.66 5.20
C PRO A 133 1.67 -11.40 5.90
N ALA A 134 1.84 -11.80 7.17
CA ALA A 134 0.80 -12.50 7.94
C ALA A 134 -0.50 -11.70 8.04
N ARG A 135 -0.39 -10.37 8.25
CA ARG A 135 -1.54 -9.48 8.31
C ARG A 135 -2.23 -9.35 6.95
N THR A 136 -1.47 -9.24 5.87
CA THR A 136 -1.98 -9.17 4.50
C THR A 136 -2.82 -10.40 4.17
N ILE A 137 -2.33 -11.61 4.49
CA ILE A 137 -3.07 -12.85 4.31
C ILE A 137 -4.38 -12.86 5.09
N VAL A 138 -4.34 -12.52 6.39
CA VAL A 138 -5.54 -12.47 7.24
C VAL A 138 -6.58 -11.50 6.70
N ASP A 139 -6.17 -10.32 6.24
CA ASP A 139 -7.09 -9.33 5.66
C ASP A 139 -7.70 -9.81 4.34
N LEU A 140 -6.97 -10.56 3.50
CA LEU A 140 -7.52 -11.15 2.29
C LEU A 140 -8.62 -12.17 2.60
N PHE A 141 -8.39 -13.08 3.57
CA PHE A 141 -9.42 -14.04 4.00
C PHE A 141 -10.61 -13.36 4.67
N ARG A 142 -10.38 -12.36 5.51
CA ARG A 142 -11.45 -11.62 6.19
C ARG A 142 -12.41 -10.95 5.22
N TYR A 143 -11.90 -10.41 4.13
CA TYR A 143 -12.68 -9.63 3.17
C TYR A 143 -12.92 -10.34 1.84
N ARG A 144 -12.68 -11.66 1.76
CA ARG A 144 -12.84 -12.47 0.53
C ARG A 144 -14.27 -12.52 -0.03
N GLN A 145 -15.26 -12.35 0.84
CA GLN A 145 -16.69 -12.42 0.50
C GLN A 145 -17.38 -11.06 0.54
N ALA A 146 -16.62 -9.97 0.61
CA ALA A 146 -17.20 -8.63 0.57
C ALA A 146 -17.79 -8.35 -0.82
N GLU A 147 -18.78 -9.14 -1.20
CA GLU A 147 -19.57 -8.99 -2.42
C GLU A 147 -20.78 -8.08 -2.13
N GLY A 148 -20.96 -7.09 -2.98
CA GLY A 148 -22.09 -6.17 -2.96
C GLY A 148 -21.80 -4.93 -3.79
N PRO A 149 -22.81 -4.11 -4.11
CA PRO A 149 -22.64 -2.89 -4.91
C PRO A 149 -21.59 -1.93 -4.33
N ARG A 150 -21.32 -2.05 -3.02
CA ARG A 150 -20.29 -1.26 -2.30
C ARG A 150 -18.89 -1.89 -2.34
N PHE A 151 -18.74 -3.15 -2.77
CA PHE A 151 -17.52 -3.93 -2.69
C PHE A 151 -17.17 -4.59 -4.03
N LYS A 152 -17.30 -3.85 -5.13
CA LYS A 152 -16.99 -4.31 -6.50
C LYS A 152 -15.56 -4.82 -6.74
N SER A 153 -14.77 -4.99 -5.71
CA SER A 153 -13.37 -5.37 -5.78
C SER A 153 -12.93 -6.21 -4.58
N SER A 154 -13.68 -7.30 -4.27
CA SER A 154 -13.11 -8.34 -3.41
C SER A 154 -12.00 -9.05 -4.20
N PRO A 155 -10.81 -9.28 -3.60
CA PRO A 155 -9.75 -10.03 -4.27
C PRO A 155 -10.12 -11.49 -4.53
N GLY A 156 -11.17 -11.99 -3.89
CA GLY A 156 -11.63 -13.38 -4.05
C GLY A 156 -10.84 -14.38 -3.21
N LEU A 157 -11.39 -15.57 -3.07
CA LEU A 157 -10.77 -16.65 -2.29
C LEU A 157 -9.49 -17.16 -2.97
N ASN A 158 -9.44 -17.20 -4.30
CA ASN A 158 -8.28 -17.73 -5.04
C ASN A 158 -7.00 -16.95 -4.74
N ILE A 159 -7.05 -15.62 -4.75
CA ILE A 159 -5.89 -14.76 -4.40
C ILE A 159 -5.49 -14.94 -2.93
N ALA A 160 -6.47 -15.11 -2.03
CA ALA A 160 -6.17 -15.35 -0.62
C ALA A 160 -5.47 -16.70 -0.41
N LEU A 161 -5.89 -17.76 -1.11
CA LEU A 161 -5.27 -19.09 -1.07
C LEU A 161 -3.87 -19.08 -1.70
N GLU A 162 -3.70 -18.43 -2.85
CA GLU A 162 -2.41 -18.24 -3.50
C GLU A 162 -1.43 -17.54 -2.56
N GLY A 163 -1.83 -16.40 -2.01
CA GLY A 163 -1.00 -15.64 -1.08
C GLY A 163 -0.63 -16.42 0.18
N LEU A 164 -1.58 -17.20 0.76
CA LEU A 164 -1.28 -18.04 1.91
C LEU A 164 -0.24 -19.11 1.55
N ARG A 165 -0.40 -19.79 0.42
CA ARG A 165 0.55 -20.81 -0.05
C ARG A 165 1.94 -20.21 -0.24
N GLU A 166 2.04 -19.07 -0.94
CA GLU A 166 3.30 -18.42 -1.21
C GLU A 166 3.96 -17.88 0.07
N ALA A 167 3.19 -17.33 1.01
CA ALA A 167 3.71 -16.86 2.29
C ALA A 167 4.34 -17.99 3.11
N LEU A 168 3.71 -19.15 3.15
CA LEU A 168 4.24 -20.33 3.83
C LEU A 168 5.46 -20.91 3.10
N ARG A 169 5.38 -21.06 1.78
CA ARG A 169 6.47 -21.60 0.93
C ARG A 169 7.73 -20.75 0.99
N GLN A 170 7.58 -19.43 0.95
CA GLN A 170 8.70 -18.48 0.98
C GLN A 170 9.14 -18.12 2.41
N HIS A 171 8.51 -18.70 3.44
CA HIS A 171 8.77 -18.39 4.86
C HIS A 171 8.61 -16.90 5.21
N LYS A 172 7.78 -16.14 4.45
CA LYS A 172 7.48 -14.73 4.71
C LYS A 172 6.44 -14.56 5.83
N ALA A 173 5.71 -15.63 6.17
CA ALA A 173 4.87 -15.71 7.36
C ALA A 173 4.80 -17.15 7.86
N THR A 174 4.83 -17.34 9.18
CA THR A 174 4.65 -18.65 9.81
C THR A 174 3.18 -18.92 10.14
N PRO A 175 2.75 -20.18 10.24
CA PRO A 175 1.41 -20.54 10.69
C PRO A 175 1.04 -19.89 12.03
N ALA A 176 1.99 -19.82 12.97
CA ALA A 176 1.79 -19.23 14.28
C ALA A 176 1.57 -17.68 14.20
N GLU A 177 2.28 -16.97 13.33
CA GLU A 177 2.08 -15.55 13.11
C GLU A 177 0.73 -15.26 12.46
N ILE A 178 0.32 -16.07 11.48
CA ILE A 178 -0.98 -15.99 10.84
C ILE A 178 -2.10 -16.23 11.84
N ALA A 179 -1.99 -17.29 12.67
CA ALA A 179 -2.96 -17.61 13.70
C ALA A 179 -3.13 -16.45 14.70
N ARG A 180 -2.03 -15.95 15.25
CA ARG A 180 -2.01 -14.83 16.21
C ARG A 180 -2.65 -13.58 15.61
N CYS A 181 -2.30 -13.25 14.36
CA CYS A 181 -2.87 -12.10 13.66
C CYS A 181 -4.37 -12.28 13.43
N ALA A 182 -4.81 -13.49 13.03
CA ALA A 182 -6.21 -13.81 12.77
C ALA A 182 -7.05 -13.76 14.05
N GLU A 183 -6.53 -14.21 15.19
CA GLU A 183 -7.18 -14.12 16.51
C GLU A 183 -7.39 -12.67 16.92
N GLN A 184 -6.38 -11.81 16.76
CA GLN A 184 -6.47 -10.37 17.09
C GLN A 184 -7.61 -9.65 16.37
N VAL A 185 -7.96 -10.10 15.17
CA VAL A 185 -9.03 -9.50 14.34
C VAL A 185 -10.30 -10.33 14.28
N GLY A 186 -10.38 -11.44 15.06
CA GLY A 186 -11.54 -12.34 15.11
C GLY A 186 -11.78 -13.11 13.81
N SER A 187 -10.73 -13.39 13.03
CA SER A 187 -10.82 -14.07 11.73
C SER A 187 -10.26 -15.49 11.75
N TRP A 188 -9.78 -15.97 12.90
CA TRP A 188 -9.19 -17.30 13.03
C TRP A 188 -10.14 -18.43 12.58
N PRO A 189 -11.43 -18.49 12.96
CA PRO A 189 -12.32 -19.54 12.50
C PRO A 189 -12.47 -19.62 10.98
N VAL A 190 -12.23 -18.50 10.30
CA VAL A 190 -12.36 -18.39 8.86
C VAL A 190 -11.12 -18.90 8.13
N ILE A 191 -9.92 -18.60 8.62
CA ILE A 191 -8.65 -18.92 7.95
C ILE A 191 -8.08 -20.27 8.41
N ARG A 192 -8.40 -20.72 9.62
CA ARG A 192 -7.88 -21.93 10.26
C ARG A 192 -7.92 -23.16 9.36
N PRO A 193 -9.06 -23.53 8.71
CA PRO A 193 -9.12 -24.75 7.90
C PRO A 193 -8.10 -24.75 6.75
N TYR A 194 -7.83 -23.57 6.19
CA TYR A 194 -6.88 -23.42 5.09
C TYR A 194 -5.42 -23.51 5.58
N VAL A 195 -5.12 -22.90 6.72
CA VAL A 195 -3.78 -23.00 7.32
C VAL A 195 -3.48 -24.45 7.69
N GLU A 196 -4.40 -25.13 8.38
CA GLU A 196 -4.24 -26.53 8.77
C GLU A 196 -4.07 -27.45 7.53
N ALA A 197 -4.88 -27.26 6.48
CA ALA A 197 -4.76 -28.04 5.26
C ALA A 197 -3.42 -27.85 4.53
N MET A 198 -2.87 -26.65 4.54
CA MET A 198 -1.60 -26.35 3.87
C MET A 198 -0.36 -26.75 4.68
N THR A 199 -0.51 -26.94 5.99
CA THR A 199 0.59 -27.34 6.89
C THR A 199 0.58 -28.83 7.22
N ALA A 200 -0.53 -29.54 6.99
CA ALA A 200 -0.64 -30.98 7.25
C ALA A 200 0.27 -31.85 6.34
N ASN A 201 0.72 -31.30 5.22
CA ASN A 201 1.55 -32.01 4.21
C ASN A 201 2.95 -31.39 4.03
N ALA A 202 3.42 -30.60 5.00
CA ALA A 202 4.72 -29.92 4.94
C ALA A 202 5.80 -30.67 5.75
#